data_c88f4d03c01492508383eab6c8824009
#
_entry.id   c88f4d03c01492508383eab6c8824009
#
_cell.length_a   1.000
_cell.length_b   1.000
_cell.length_c   1.000
_cell.angle_alpha   90.00
_cell.angle_beta   90.00
_cell.angle_gamma   90.00
#
_symmetry.space_group_name_H-M   'P 1'
#
loop_
_entity.id
_entity.type
_entity.pdbx_description
1 polymer ?
#
loop_
_entity_poly.entity_id
_entity_poly.type
_entity_poly.pdbx_seq_one_letter_code
_entity_poly.pdbx_strand_id
1 'polypeptide(L)'
;MNIPKILSISFLSILMFGCGGTQKKLLPYSLKLSNKDKRYQHGDWAGFKLISNGSDVPDALSFFLDGKALETKGDSVKLIANSLGNKTLELRISGDNNSYKLSEKIKVFAEKGPELYTYTIVNTYPHDINAYTQGLEFYKDTLYESTGLRGFSSLRKVDFKTGKVLKKLALPDAIFGEGITILNNRLYMLSWQSGKGFVFDPETFKELSQFSYGQSKEGWGLCNDGKKLFKSDGSQKIWFLDPQNLSEVSHIELATNKSFFKNTNELEYVNGLIYANVYQKESVMVINATSGAIEGVVNFAGLKKRVSPHSEIDVLNGIAYHPTRKTFFVTGKKWDKMFEVRIEKK
;
A
#
# COMPACT_ATOMS: atom_id res chain seq x y z
N MET A 1 35.25 -78.58 18.66
CA MET A 1 34.02 -77.78 18.78
C MET A 1 34.01 -76.76 17.65
N ASN A 2 33.31 -77.08 16.61
CA ASN A 2 33.31 -76.32 15.28
C ASN A 2 32.30 -75.22 15.39
N ILE A 3 32.73 -73.96 15.09
CA ILE A 3 31.88 -72.82 14.95
C ILE A 3 31.74 -72.53 13.42
N PRO A 4 30.53 -72.46 12.82
CA PRO A 4 30.38 -72.20 11.41
C PRO A 4 30.48 -70.69 11.13
N LYS A 5 31.23 -70.32 10.08
CA LYS A 5 31.31 -68.97 9.53
C LYS A 5 30.01 -68.62 8.80
N ILE A 6 29.35 -67.56 9.28
CA ILE A 6 28.20 -66.95 8.62
C ILE A 6 28.72 -65.97 7.55
N LEU A 7 28.44 -66.30 6.30
CA LEU A 7 28.74 -65.47 5.12
C LEU A 7 27.65 -64.40 5.00
N SER A 8 27.99 -63.16 5.27
CA SER A 8 27.07 -61.99 5.11
C SER A 8 27.11 -61.51 3.66
N ILE A 9 26.04 -61.75 2.92
CA ILE A 9 25.84 -61.24 1.57
C ILE A 9 25.26 -59.83 1.70
N SER A 10 26.09 -58.82 1.40
CA SER A 10 25.66 -57.41 1.31
C SER A 10 24.95 -57.18 -0.02
N PHE A 11 23.64 -56.99 0.02
CA PHE A 11 22.86 -56.53 -1.14
C PHE A 11 23.10 -55.03 -1.32
N LEU A 12 23.89 -54.67 -2.37
CA LEU A 12 24.12 -53.31 -2.80
C LEU A 12 22.94 -52.88 -3.65
N SER A 13 21.92 -52.19 -3.08
CA SER A 13 20.82 -51.59 -3.83
C SER A 13 21.31 -50.32 -4.52
N ILE A 14 21.52 -50.43 -5.81
CA ILE A 14 21.79 -49.28 -6.73
C ILE A 14 20.49 -48.47 -6.81
N LEU A 15 20.39 -47.37 -6.08
CA LEU A 15 19.37 -46.34 -6.29
C LEU A 15 19.72 -45.55 -7.55
N MET A 16 19.08 -45.91 -8.65
CA MET A 16 19.08 -45.13 -9.87
C MET A 16 18.28 -43.83 -9.60
N PHE A 17 18.96 -42.73 -9.25
CA PHE A 17 18.38 -41.40 -9.32
C PHE A 17 18.13 -41.06 -10.80
N GLY A 18 16.92 -41.32 -11.28
CA GLY A 18 16.45 -40.77 -12.53
C GLY A 18 16.33 -39.25 -12.37
N CYS A 19 17.29 -38.48 -12.88
CA CYS A 19 17.13 -37.06 -13.15
C CYS A 19 16.03 -36.88 -14.18
N GLY A 20 14.77 -36.82 -13.76
CA GLY A 20 13.66 -36.38 -14.57
C GLY A 20 13.75 -34.87 -14.77
N GLY A 21 14.62 -34.44 -15.66
CA GLY A 21 14.57 -33.07 -16.19
C GLY A 21 13.21 -32.88 -16.86
N THR A 22 12.32 -32.10 -16.25
CA THR A 22 11.10 -31.61 -16.88
C THR A 22 11.52 -30.82 -18.11
N GLN A 23 11.53 -31.43 -19.28
CA GLN A 23 11.63 -30.70 -20.54
C GLN A 23 10.47 -29.72 -20.57
N LYS A 24 10.77 -28.42 -20.48
CA LYS A 24 9.79 -27.36 -20.71
C LYS A 24 9.23 -27.61 -22.13
N LYS A 25 7.99 -28.10 -22.18
CA LYS A 25 7.30 -28.29 -23.47
C LYS A 25 7.26 -26.93 -24.16
N LEU A 26 7.96 -26.76 -25.25
CA LEU A 26 7.94 -25.53 -26.02
C LEU A 26 6.50 -25.27 -26.46
N LEU A 27 5.97 -24.15 -26.07
CA LEU A 27 4.64 -23.72 -26.50
C LEU A 27 4.71 -23.44 -28.02
N PRO A 28 3.67 -23.82 -28.79
CA PRO A 28 3.65 -23.63 -30.23
C PRO A 28 3.55 -22.14 -30.61
N TYR A 29 3.27 -21.28 -29.66
CA TYR A 29 3.16 -19.84 -29.86
C TYR A 29 4.01 -19.07 -28.88
N SER A 30 4.46 -17.87 -29.29
CA SER A 30 5.05 -16.86 -28.40
C SER A 30 4.45 -15.48 -28.67
N LEU A 31 4.25 -14.72 -27.60
CA LEU A 31 3.71 -13.35 -27.64
C LEU A 31 4.85 -12.34 -27.55
N LYS A 32 4.89 -11.37 -28.47
CA LYS A 32 5.78 -10.21 -28.39
C LYS A 32 4.94 -8.94 -28.34
N LEU A 33 5.23 -8.07 -27.38
CA LEU A 33 4.65 -6.73 -27.31
C LEU A 33 5.55 -5.74 -28.05
N SER A 34 4.93 -4.77 -28.75
CA SER A 34 5.66 -3.77 -29.53
C SER A 34 6.52 -2.86 -28.66
N ASN A 35 6.04 -2.51 -27.46
CA ASN A 35 6.82 -1.76 -26.47
C ASN A 35 7.76 -2.72 -25.72
N LYS A 36 9.07 -2.62 -25.97
CA LYS A 36 10.11 -3.47 -25.36
C LYS A 36 10.20 -3.29 -23.83
N ASP A 37 9.95 -2.09 -23.32
CA ASP A 37 10.00 -1.78 -21.90
C ASP A 37 8.75 -2.25 -21.16
N LYS A 38 7.71 -2.65 -21.91
CA LYS A 38 6.42 -3.12 -21.38
C LYS A 38 5.79 -2.16 -20.39
N ARG A 39 5.92 -0.87 -20.66
CA ARG A 39 5.40 0.26 -19.85
C ARG A 39 4.26 0.91 -20.62
N TYR A 40 3.09 0.98 -19.99
CA TYR A 40 1.87 1.48 -20.62
C TYR A 40 1.13 2.38 -19.63
N GLN A 41 0.34 3.30 -20.14
CA GLN A 41 -0.66 4.02 -19.36
C GLN A 41 -2.00 3.28 -19.39
N HIS A 42 -2.82 3.52 -18.38
CA HIS A 42 -4.20 3.05 -18.39
C HIS A 42 -4.92 3.63 -19.62
N GLY A 43 -5.56 2.76 -20.41
CA GLY A 43 -6.23 3.13 -21.65
C GLY A 43 -5.40 3.04 -22.93
N ASP A 44 -4.09 2.81 -22.82
CA ASP A 44 -3.22 2.61 -23.99
C ASP A 44 -3.61 1.40 -24.83
N TRP A 45 -3.36 1.50 -26.12
CA TRP A 45 -3.37 0.39 -27.05
C TRP A 45 -1.98 -0.23 -27.13
N ALA A 46 -1.83 -1.46 -26.61
CA ALA A 46 -0.58 -2.21 -26.69
C ALA A 46 -0.54 -3.05 -27.97
N GLY A 47 0.35 -2.70 -28.89
CA GLY A 47 0.60 -3.50 -30.08
C GLY A 47 1.24 -4.85 -29.72
N PHE A 48 0.82 -5.92 -30.39
CA PHE A 48 1.36 -7.26 -30.17
C PHE A 48 1.63 -7.99 -31.49
N LYS A 49 2.50 -9.00 -31.41
CA LYS A 49 2.73 -9.98 -32.51
C LYS A 49 2.69 -11.36 -31.89
N LEU A 50 1.82 -12.21 -32.40
CA LEU A 50 1.83 -13.64 -32.14
C LEU A 50 2.78 -14.32 -33.13
N ILE A 51 3.72 -15.10 -32.64
CA ILE A 51 4.66 -15.85 -33.44
C ILE A 51 4.31 -17.31 -33.27
N SER A 52 4.00 -17.99 -34.41
CA SER A 52 3.79 -19.42 -34.46
C SER A 52 5.14 -20.13 -34.63
N ASN A 53 5.37 -21.18 -33.86
CA ASN A 53 6.54 -22.05 -33.92
C ASN A 53 6.16 -23.38 -34.65
N GLY A 54 5.67 -23.26 -35.89
CA GLY A 54 5.28 -24.42 -36.70
C GLY A 54 3.85 -24.91 -36.45
N SER A 55 2.99 -24.09 -35.83
CA SER A 55 1.57 -24.40 -35.59
C SER A 55 0.66 -23.66 -36.59
N ASP A 56 -0.56 -24.13 -36.73
CA ASP A 56 -1.59 -23.50 -37.54
C ASP A 56 -2.00 -22.14 -37.05
N VAL A 57 -2.69 -21.38 -37.90
CA VAL A 57 -3.27 -20.08 -37.51
C VAL A 57 -4.34 -20.33 -36.42
N PRO A 58 -4.32 -19.63 -35.29
CA PRO A 58 -5.32 -19.84 -34.25
C PRO A 58 -6.70 -19.33 -34.70
N ASP A 59 -7.76 -20.00 -34.24
CA ASP A 59 -9.15 -19.62 -34.54
C ASP A 59 -9.58 -18.37 -33.82
N ALA A 60 -9.13 -18.20 -32.57
CA ALA A 60 -9.45 -17.02 -31.75
C ALA A 60 -8.34 -16.63 -30.76
N LEU A 61 -8.24 -15.34 -30.54
CA LEU A 61 -7.35 -14.71 -29.55
C LEU A 61 -8.20 -13.90 -28.55
N SER A 62 -7.95 -14.09 -27.24
CA SER A 62 -8.62 -13.32 -26.20
C SER A 62 -7.60 -12.85 -25.17
N PHE A 63 -7.53 -11.54 -24.94
CA PHE A 63 -6.64 -10.95 -23.94
C PHE A 63 -7.38 -10.67 -22.64
N PHE A 64 -6.67 -10.85 -21.52
CA PHE A 64 -7.18 -10.59 -20.18
C PHE A 64 -6.15 -9.84 -19.36
N LEU A 65 -6.63 -8.92 -18.51
CA LEU A 65 -5.87 -8.23 -17.48
C LEU A 65 -6.64 -8.31 -16.16
N ASP A 66 -5.97 -8.78 -15.10
CA ASP A 66 -6.63 -9.02 -13.81
C ASP A 66 -7.92 -9.87 -13.91
N GLY A 67 -7.94 -10.85 -14.83
CA GLY A 67 -9.07 -11.74 -15.10
C GLY A 67 -10.19 -11.15 -15.96
N LYS A 68 -10.14 -9.85 -16.31
CA LYS A 68 -11.11 -9.17 -17.15
C LYS A 68 -10.69 -9.21 -18.61
N ALA A 69 -11.62 -9.60 -19.49
CA ALA A 69 -11.39 -9.57 -20.93
C ALA A 69 -11.17 -8.14 -21.42
N LEU A 70 -10.24 -8.01 -22.36
CA LEU A 70 -9.85 -6.73 -22.97
C LEU A 70 -10.34 -6.62 -24.41
N GLU A 71 -10.58 -5.40 -24.84
CA GLU A 71 -10.89 -5.07 -26.23
C GLU A 71 -9.65 -5.23 -27.10
N THR A 72 -9.81 -5.87 -28.28
CA THR A 72 -8.76 -6.02 -29.31
C THR A 72 -9.18 -5.35 -30.59
N LYS A 73 -8.23 -4.72 -31.29
CA LYS A 73 -8.43 -4.12 -32.61
C LYS A 73 -7.19 -4.34 -33.47
N GLY A 74 -7.32 -5.18 -34.51
CA GLY A 74 -6.16 -5.63 -35.30
C GLY A 74 -5.08 -6.26 -34.40
N ASP A 75 -3.85 -5.81 -34.53
CA ASP A 75 -2.70 -6.29 -33.77
C ASP A 75 -2.48 -5.47 -32.47
N SER A 76 -3.56 -4.97 -31.85
CA SER A 76 -3.48 -4.18 -30.62
C SER A 76 -4.56 -4.58 -29.61
N VAL A 77 -4.23 -4.46 -28.33
CA VAL A 77 -5.12 -4.69 -27.20
C VAL A 77 -5.18 -3.45 -26.31
N LYS A 78 -6.39 -3.05 -25.88
CA LYS A 78 -6.61 -1.89 -25.02
C LYS A 78 -6.41 -2.26 -23.55
N LEU A 79 -5.48 -1.60 -22.87
CA LEU A 79 -5.09 -1.91 -21.50
C LEU A 79 -5.97 -1.16 -20.48
N ILE A 80 -7.11 -1.74 -20.12
CA ILE A 80 -8.00 -1.23 -19.08
C ILE A 80 -7.77 -2.02 -17.79
N ALA A 81 -6.96 -1.47 -16.89
CA ALA A 81 -6.66 -2.06 -15.60
C ALA A 81 -7.63 -1.58 -14.49
N ASN A 82 -8.04 -2.45 -13.58
CA ASN A 82 -8.84 -2.05 -12.40
C ASN A 82 -7.98 -1.26 -11.40
N SER A 83 -6.70 -1.60 -11.30
CA SER A 83 -5.69 -0.87 -10.52
C SER A 83 -4.36 -0.82 -11.29
N LEU A 84 -3.57 0.20 -10.99
CA LEU A 84 -2.25 0.39 -11.59
C LEU A 84 -1.21 -0.59 -11.03
N GLY A 85 -0.01 -0.57 -11.59
CA GLY A 85 1.09 -1.36 -11.03
C GLY A 85 1.65 -2.42 -11.97
N ASN A 86 2.31 -3.41 -11.36
CA ASN A 86 2.83 -4.57 -12.07
C ASN A 86 1.69 -5.53 -12.35
N LYS A 87 1.44 -5.81 -13.63
CA LYS A 87 0.31 -6.61 -14.10
C LYS A 87 0.77 -7.80 -14.94
N THR A 88 -0.13 -8.78 -15.06
CA THR A 88 0.05 -9.89 -15.97
C THR A 88 -0.98 -9.79 -17.09
N LEU A 89 -0.53 -9.48 -18.29
CA LEU A 89 -1.33 -9.58 -19.49
C LEU A 89 -1.36 -11.04 -19.91
N GLU A 90 -2.55 -11.63 -19.95
CA GLU A 90 -2.78 -13.01 -20.35
C GLU A 90 -3.39 -13.04 -21.74
N LEU A 91 -2.84 -13.89 -22.62
CA LEU A 91 -3.42 -14.22 -23.92
C LEU A 91 -3.88 -15.68 -23.91
N ARG A 92 -5.15 -15.91 -24.18
CA ARG A 92 -5.73 -17.23 -24.47
C ARG A 92 -5.88 -17.41 -25.96
N ILE A 93 -5.40 -18.52 -26.42
CA ILE A 93 -5.39 -18.92 -27.83
C ILE A 93 -6.24 -20.19 -27.94
N SER A 94 -7.25 -20.19 -28.77
CA SER A 94 -8.02 -21.39 -29.11
C SER A 94 -7.79 -21.79 -30.56
N GLY A 95 -7.72 -23.10 -30.81
CA GLY A 95 -7.64 -23.75 -32.12
C GLY A 95 -8.35 -25.08 -32.04
N ASP A 96 -8.59 -25.73 -33.18
CA ASP A 96 -9.51 -26.86 -33.41
C ASP A 96 -9.65 -27.92 -32.29
N ASN A 97 -8.60 -28.21 -31.53
CA ASN A 97 -8.64 -29.16 -30.41
C ASN A 97 -7.76 -28.75 -29.20
N ASN A 98 -7.15 -27.56 -29.21
CA ASN A 98 -6.20 -27.15 -28.21
C ASN A 98 -6.45 -25.72 -27.73
N SER A 99 -6.21 -25.47 -26.45
CA SER A 99 -6.14 -24.12 -25.89
C SER A 99 -4.76 -23.87 -25.29
N TYR A 100 -4.22 -22.67 -25.54
CA TYR A 100 -2.92 -22.25 -25.01
C TYR A 100 -3.07 -20.96 -24.24
N LYS A 101 -2.25 -20.83 -23.22
CA LYS A 101 -2.17 -19.63 -22.38
C LYS A 101 -0.76 -19.06 -22.39
N LEU A 102 -0.63 -17.82 -22.83
CA LEU A 102 0.61 -17.06 -22.76
C LEU A 102 0.44 -15.91 -21.76
N SER A 103 1.53 -15.51 -21.14
CA SER A 103 1.51 -14.43 -20.14
C SER A 103 2.71 -13.52 -20.30
N GLU A 104 2.47 -12.21 -20.22
CA GLU A 104 3.50 -11.19 -20.25
C GLU A 104 3.38 -10.27 -19.03
N LYS A 105 4.51 -9.99 -18.36
CA LYS A 105 4.56 -9.01 -17.29
C LYS A 105 4.65 -7.61 -17.89
N ILE A 106 3.74 -6.74 -17.50
CA ILE A 106 3.68 -5.35 -17.94
C ILE A 106 3.58 -4.42 -16.74
N LYS A 107 3.87 -3.14 -16.95
CA LYS A 107 3.68 -2.07 -15.96
C LYS A 107 2.61 -1.13 -16.48
N VAL A 108 1.56 -0.93 -15.69
CA VAL A 108 0.47 0.00 -16.02
C VAL A 108 0.54 1.20 -15.10
N PHE A 109 0.65 2.38 -15.70
CA PHE A 109 0.75 3.69 -15.05
C PHE A 109 -0.56 4.47 -15.16
N ALA A 110 -0.71 5.56 -14.41
CA ALA A 110 -1.84 6.46 -14.55
C ALA A 110 -1.89 7.07 -15.96
N GLU A 111 -3.09 7.37 -16.44
CA GLU A 111 -3.29 8.04 -17.72
C GLU A 111 -2.70 9.47 -17.71
N LYS A 112 -2.89 10.17 -16.58
CA LYS A 112 -2.48 11.57 -16.42
C LYS A 112 -1.45 11.73 -15.31
N GLY A 113 -0.65 12.79 -15.41
CA GLY A 113 0.23 13.22 -14.32
C GLY A 113 -0.56 13.85 -13.17
N PRO A 114 0.02 13.89 -11.95
CA PRO A 114 -0.65 14.48 -10.80
C PRO A 114 -0.82 16.00 -10.96
N GLU A 115 -1.94 16.49 -10.47
CA GLU A 115 -2.19 17.93 -10.33
C GLU A 115 -1.47 18.48 -9.10
N LEU A 116 -1.12 19.76 -9.16
CA LEU A 116 -0.49 20.43 -8.03
C LEU A 116 -1.54 21.16 -7.20
N TYR A 117 -1.47 20.93 -5.88
CA TYR A 117 -2.29 21.61 -4.88
C TYR A 117 -1.41 22.44 -3.96
N THR A 118 -2.01 23.47 -3.40
CA THR A 118 -1.48 24.31 -2.33
C THR A 118 -2.42 24.27 -1.13
N TYR A 119 -2.14 25.08 -0.12
CA TYR A 119 -2.98 25.18 1.06
C TYR A 119 -3.13 26.61 1.54
N THR A 120 -4.26 26.89 2.19
CA THR A 120 -4.50 28.09 2.95
C THR A 120 -4.69 27.73 4.42
N ILE A 121 -3.94 28.37 5.33
CA ILE A 121 -4.09 28.17 6.77
C ILE A 121 -5.37 28.86 7.24
N VAL A 122 -6.27 28.08 7.83
CA VAL A 122 -7.51 28.56 8.46
C VAL A 122 -7.26 28.94 9.91
N ASN A 123 -6.60 28.03 10.66
CA ASN A 123 -6.25 28.24 12.08
C ASN A 123 -4.91 27.57 12.39
N THR A 124 -4.32 27.98 13.49
CA THR A 124 -3.14 27.34 14.09
C THR A 124 -3.44 27.01 15.53
N TYR A 125 -3.19 25.78 15.93
CA TYR A 125 -3.43 25.27 17.28
C TYR A 125 -2.14 24.82 17.94
N PRO A 126 -2.06 24.86 19.28
CA PRO A 126 -0.95 24.25 20.01
C PRO A 126 -0.91 22.73 19.75
N HIS A 127 0.29 22.17 19.75
CA HIS A 127 0.53 20.74 19.67
C HIS A 127 1.66 20.36 20.63
N ASP A 128 1.66 19.13 21.14
CA ASP A 128 2.70 18.67 22.07
C ASP A 128 4.03 18.50 21.35
N ILE A 129 4.98 19.37 21.64
CA ILE A 129 6.34 19.34 21.07
C ILE A 129 7.08 18.02 21.30
N ASN A 130 6.64 17.20 22.28
CA ASN A 130 7.19 15.88 22.53
C ASN A 130 6.53 14.78 21.70
N ALA A 131 5.47 15.10 20.94
CA ALA A 131 4.80 14.12 20.10
C ALA A 131 5.62 13.79 18.86
N TYR A 132 6.09 12.57 18.76
CA TYR A 132 6.64 12.01 17.51
C TYR A 132 5.51 11.40 16.71
N THR A 133 4.66 12.26 16.12
CA THR A 133 3.38 11.89 15.50
C THR A 133 3.54 10.87 14.37
N GLN A 134 2.78 9.78 14.45
CA GLN A 134 2.77 8.70 13.47
C GLN A 134 1.39 8.40 12.91
N GLY A 135 0.32 8.74 13.62
CA GLY A 135 -1.05 8.62 13.14
C GLY A 135 -1.91 9.70 13.77
N LEU A 136 -2.87 10.20 13.01
CA LEU A 136 -3.75 11.31 13.41
C LEU A 136 -5.14 11.08 12.81
N GLU A 137 -6.20 11.10 13.63
CA GLU A 137 -7.57 10.91 13.13
C GLU A 137 -8.60 11.62 14.01
N PHE A 138 -9.60 12.23 13.41
CA PHE A 138 -10.77 12.72 14.11
C PHE A 138 -11.85 11.64 14.23
N TYR A 139 -12.30 11.39 15.44
CA TYR A 139 -13.44 10.54 15.72
C TYR A 139 -14.38 11.22 16.73
N LYS A 140 -15.66 11.45 16.34
CA LYS A 140 -16.66 12.15 17.16
C LYS A 140 -16.13 13.49 17.73
N ASP A 141 -15.58 14.34 16.85
CA ASP A 141 -14.98 15.64 17.17
C ASP A 141 -13.78 15.60 18.15
N THR A 142 -13.29 14.42 18.51
CA THR A 142 -12.08 14.25 19.31
C THR A 142 -10.92 13.86 18.40
N LEU A 143 -9.78 14.50 18.62
CA LEU A 143 -8.55 14.12 17.91
C LEU A 143 -7.88 12.95 18.63
N TYR A 144 -7.59 11.90 17.87
CA TYR A 144 -6.78 10.77 18.31
C TYR A 144 -5.41 10.89 17.65
N GLU A 145 -4.37 10.58 18.42
CA GLU A 145 -3.00 10.64 17.98
C GLU A 145 -2.23 9.41 18.45
N SER A 146 -1.44 8.83 17.58
CA SER A 146 -0.39 7.88 17.95
C SER A 146 0.98 8.51 17.78
N THR A 147 1.90 8.15 18.68
CA THR A 147 3.28 8.62 18.63
C THR A 147 4.24 7.45 18.58
N GLY A 148 5.35 7.64 17.86
CA GLY A 148 6.46 6.70 17.77
C GLY A 148 7.54 6.92 18.82
N LEU A 149 8.68 6.30 18.60
CA LEU A 149 9.89 6.17 19.42
C LEU A 149 9.76 5.11 20.52
N ARG A 150 10.66 4.12 20.48
CA ARG A 150 10.71 3.06 21.51
C ARG A 150 10.97 3.66 22.88
N GLY A 151 10.22 3.20 23.89
CA GLY A 151 10.21 3.78 25.24
C GLY A 151 9.34 5.03 25.40
N PHE A 152 8.87 5.65 24.32
CA PHE A 152 8.10 6.89 24.34
C PHE A 152 6.78 6.82 23.55
N SER A 153 6.56 5.74 22.83
CA SER A 153 5.35 5.56 22.01
C SER A 153 4.09 5.60 22.84
N SER A 154 3.05 6.20 22.31
CA SER A 154 1.77 6.33 23.02
C SER A 154 0.58 6.45 22.07
N LEU A 155 -0.59 6.08 22.60
CA LEU A 155 -1.90 6.36 22.03
C LEU A 155 -2.55 7.46 22.87
N ARG A 156 -3.15 8.48 22.23
CA ARG A 156 -3.65 9.69 22.89
C ARG A 156 -5.03 10.11 22.40
N LYS A 157 -5.80 10.73 23.30
CA LYS A 157 -6.90 11.64 22.98
C LYS A 157 -6.42 13.06 23.24
N VAL A 158 -6.66 13.94 22.29
CA VAL A 158 -6.17 15.32 22.35
C VAL A 158 -7.32 16.31 22.14
N ASP A 159 -7.39 17.33 22.97
CA ASP A 159 -8.17 18.51 22.66
C ASP A 159 -7.39 19.33 21.62
N PHE A 160 -7.82 19.26 20.38
CA PHE A 160 -7.11 19.88 19.27
C PHE A 160 -7.04 21.42 19.38
N LYS A 161 -7.97 22.06 20.12
CA LYS A 161 -7.99 23.51 20.28
C LYS A 161 -6.91 24.03 21.24
N THR A 162 -6.65 23.26 22.28
CA THR A 162 -5.68 23.63 23.32
C THR A 162 -4.36 22.85 23.25
N GLY A 163 -4.30 21.78 22.44
CA GLY A 163 -3.17 20.85 22.40
C GLY A 163 -3.06 19.95 23.64
N LYS A 164 -4.03 20.04 24.57
CA LYS A 164 -3.99 19.26 25.82
C LYS A 164 -4.25 17.79 25.57
N VAL A 165 -3.36 16.93 26.04
CA VAL A 165 -3.57 15.49 26.07
C VAL A 165 -4.58 15.15 27.17
N LEU A 166 -5.79 14.74 26.75
CA LEU A 166 -6.91 14.41 27.63
C LEU A 166 -6.77 12.99 28.22
N LYS A 167 -6.22 12.09 27.42
CA LYS A 167 -5.94 10.70 27.81
C LYS A 167 -4.70 10.19 27.10
N LYS A 168 -3.89 9.41 27.79
CA LYS A 168 -2.66 8.80 27.25
C LYS A 168 -2.53 7.36 27.71
N LEU A 169 -2.25 6.47 26.79
CA LEU A 169 -1.76 5.12 27.04
C LEU A 169 -0.31 5.04 26.54
N ALA A 170 0.63 4.81 27.45
CA ALA A 170 2.00 4.50 27.08
C ALA A 170 2.05 3.06 26.52
N LEU A 171 2.75 2.87 25.40
CA LEU A 171 2.96 1.54 24.83
C LEU A 171 4.17 0.88 25.50
N PRO A 172 4.28 -0.47 25.44
CA PRO A 172 5.49 -1.17 25.90
C PRO A 172 6.74 -0.62 25.20
N ASP A 173 7.85 -0.53 25.90
CA ASP A 173 9.11 0.10 25.44
C ASP A 173 9.64 -0.49 24.13
N ALA A 174 9.42 -1.77 23.87
CA ALA A 174 9.82 -2.43 22.62
C ALA A 174 8.98 -2.01 21.39
N ILE A 175 7.81 -1.39 21.61
CA ILE A 175 6.88 -1.05 20.54
C ILE A 175 7.17 0.37 20.05
N PHE A 176 7.34 0.49 18.74
CA PHE A 176 7.29 1.76 18.05
C PHE A 176 5.89 1.90 17.45
N GLY A 177 5.08 2.78 18.02
CA GLY A 177 3.71 3.06 17.56
C GLY A 177 3.70 3.76 16.21
N GLU A 178 2.72 3.40 15.38
CA GLU A 178 2.56 3.88 14.01
C GLU A 178 1.12 4.32 13.74
N GLY A 179 0.69 4.35 12.49
CA GLY A 179 -0.62 4.83 12.07
C GLY A 179 -1.79 4.24 12.84
N ILE A 180 -2.84 5.03 13.02
CA ILE A 180 -4.09 4.64 13.67
C ILE A 180 -5.28 4.90 12.77
N THR A 181 -6.38 4.16 13.01
CA THR A 181 -7.70 4.51 12.47
C THR A 181 -8.80 3.91 13.32
N ILE A 182 -10.00 4.51 13.30
CA ILE A 182 -11.16 4.05 14.07
C ILE A 182 -12.27 3.63 13.11
N LEU A 183 -12.63 2.35 13.15
CA LEU A 183 -13.69 1.77 12.36
C LEU A 183 -14.58 0.87 13.26
N ASN A 184 -15.90 0.98 13.12
CA ASN A 184 -16.87 0.17 13.88
C ASN A 184 -16.64 0.21 15.40
N ASN A 185 -16.34 1.40 15.94
CA ASN A 185 -16.05 1.64 17.36
C ASN A 185 -14.87 0.79 17.89
N ARG A 186 -13.88 0.53 17.04
CA ARG A 186 -12.60 -0.10 17.38
C ARG A 186 -11.47 0.75 16.84
N LEU A 187 -10.48 1.03 17.67
CA LEU A 187 -9.27 1.74 17.28
C LEU A 187 -8.19 0.73 16.91
N TYR A 188 -7.73 0.81 15.68
CA TYR A 188 -6.64 0.00 15.15
C TYR A 188 -5.37 0.83 15.17
N MET A 189 -4.27 0.21 15.57
CA MET A 189 -2.96 0.84 15.65
C MET A 189 -1.90 -0.08 15.10
N LEU A 190 -1.04 0.43 14.25
CA LEU A 190 0.09 -0.29 13.70
C LEU A 190 1.33 -0.15 14.59
N SER A 191 2.30 -1.02 14.37
CA SER A 191 3.67 -0.88 14.86
C SER A 191 4.67 -1.00 13.71
N TRP A 192 5.80 -0.32 13.82
CA TRP A 192 6.79 -0.27 12.74
C TRP A 192 7.32 -1.66 12.38
N GLN A 193 8.26 -2.22 13.12
CA GLN A 193 8.99 -3.45 12.78
C GLN A 193 8.59 -4.68 13.62
N SER A 194 7.57 -4.54 14.47
CA SER A 194 7.13 -5.65 15.33
C SER A 194 6.29 -6.69 14.58
N GLY A 195 5.95 -6.45 13.30
CA GLY A 195 5.16 -7.35 12.46
C GLY A 195 3.71 -7.52 12.91
N LYS A 196 3.22 -6.64 13.78
CA LYS A 196 1.89 -6.73 14.37
C LYS A 196 1.24 -5.36 14.59
N GLY A 197 -0.08 -5.39 14.68
CA GLY A 197 -0.91 -4.26 15.09
C GLY A 197 -1.77 -4.62 16.30
N PHE A 198 -2.43 -3.61 16.84
CA PHE A 198 -3.23 -3.66 18.06
C PHE A 198 -4.63 -3.18 17.78
N VAL A 199 -5.60 -3.69 18.51
CA VAL A 199 -6.99 -3.22 18.51
C VAL A 199 -7.33 -2.76 19.93
N PHE A 200 -7.80 -1.53 20.06
CA PHE A 200 -8.19 -0.95 21.33
C PHE A 200 -9.67 -0.53 21.32
N ASP A 201 -10.25 -0.47 22.48
CA ASP A 201 -11.47 0.29 22.70
C ASP A 201 -11.12 1.79 22.65
N PRO A 202 -11.76 2.59 21.80
CA PRO A 202 -11.37 3.99 21.60
C PRO A 202 -11.65 4.87 22.80
N GLU A 203 -12.60 4.52 23.69
CA GLU A 203 -12.91 5.32 24.87
C GLU A 203 -12.00 5.03 26.06
N THR A 204 -11.77 3.75 26.31
CA THR A 204 -11.01 3.30 27.48
C THR A 204 -9.53 3.07 27.21
N PHE A 205 -9.13 2.90 25.95
CA PHE A 205 -7.81 2.44 25.51
C PHE A 205 -7.45 1.04 26.02
N LYS A 206 -8.46 0.26 26.44
CA LYS A 206 -8.25 -1.14 26.75
C LYS A 206 -7.89 -1.91 25.47
N GLU A 207 -6.80 -2.65 25.50
CA GLU A 207 -6.44 -3.56 24.41
C GLU A 207 -7.48 -4.69 24.32
N LEU A 208 -8.04 -4.87 23.14
CA LEU A 208 -9.04 -5.89 22.84
C LEU A 208 -8.41 -7.11 22.18
N SER A 209 -7.46 -6.90 21.26
CA SER A 209 -6.76 -7.97 20.56
C SER A 209 -5.51 -7.42 19.85
N GLN A 210 -4.71 -8.34 19.31
CA GLN A 210 -3.58 -8.07 18.42
C GLN A 210 -3.79 -8.82 17.11
N PHE A 211 -3.12 -8.37 16.04
CA PHE A 211 -3.11 -9.03 14.74
C PHE A 211 -1.71 -9.00 14.14
N SER A 212 -1.38 -10.02 13.35
CA SER A 212 -0.11 -10.10 12.63
C SER A 212 -0.25 -9.57 11.22
N TYR A 213 0.82 -8.97 10.70
CA TYR A 213 0.90 -8.60 9.29
C TYR A 213 1.06 -9.84 8.42
N GLY A 214 0.63 -9.74 7.16
CA GLY A 214 0.73 -10.81 6.17
C GLY A 214 1.99 -10.72 5.33
N GLN A 215 1.84 -10.23 4.11
CA GLN A 215 2.95 -10.06 3.16
C GLN A 215 3.80 -8.82 3.45
N SER A 216 3.20 -7.75 3.97
CA SER A 216 3.93 -6.57 4.42
C SER A 216 4.76 -6.89 5.66
N LYS A 217 5.91 -6.23 5.79
CA LYS A 217 6.84 -6.48 6.92
C LYS A 217 6.74 -5.41 7.99
N GLU A 218 6.30 -4.22 7.61
CA GLU A 218 6.20 -3.05 8.47
C GLU A 218 4.77 -2.47 8.42
N GLY A 219 4.41 -1.71 9.42
CA GLY A 219 3.22 -0.88 9.43
C GLY A 219 3.65 0.57 9.59
N TRP A 220 3.11 1.45 8.72
CA TRP A 220 3.40 2.88 8.75
C TRP A 220 2.10 3.67 8.95
N GLY A 221 1.39 4.08 7.92
CA GLY A 221 0.11 4.77 8.01
C GLY A 221 -1.09 3.85 7.94
N LEU A 222 -2.22 4.30 8.48
CA LEU A 222 -3.47 3.55 8.50
C LEU A 222 -4.66 4.51 8.38
N CYS A 223 -5.60 4.22 7.46
CA CYS A 223 -6.89 4.90 7.38
C CYS A 223 -7.99 3.90 6.98
N ASN A 224 -9.25 4.35 6.87
CA ASN A 224 -10.37 3.50 6.47
C ASN A 224 -11.39 4.24 5.60
N ASP A 225 -12.19 3.50 4.82
CA ASP A 225 -13.29 4.03 3.99
C ASP A 225 -14.68 3.74 4.59
N GLY A 226 -14.74 3.35 5.85
CA GLY A 226 -15.95 2.89 6.52
C GLY A 226 -16.27 1.40 6.31
N LYS A 227 -15.52 0.69 5.47
CA LYS A 227 -15.72 -0.72 5.13
C LYS A 227 -14.48 -1.58 5.27
N LYS A 228 -13.32 -1.06 4.92
CA LYS A 228 -12.02 -1.74 4.97
C LYS A 228 -10.94 -0.78 5.45
N LEU A 229 -9.81 -1.33 5.86
CA LEU A 229 -8.64 -0.58 6.30
C LEU A 229 -7.62 -0.51 5.17
N PHE A 230 -6.92 0.62 5.09
CA PHE A 230 -5.81 0.89 4.17
C PHE A 230 -4.55 1.09 4.96
N LYS A 231 -3.52 0.28 4.71
CA LYS A 231 -2.26 0.26 5.42
C LYS A 231 -1.10 0.55 4.49
N SER A 232 -0.27 1.52 4.81
CA SER A 232 1.04 1.71 4.17
C SER A 232 2.14 0.93 4.91
N ASP A 233 3.24 0.64 4.21
CA ASP A 233 4.42 -0.07 4.72
C ASP A 233 5.73 0.52 4.21
N GLY A 234 5.71 1.76 3.72
CA GLY A 234 6.85 2.45 3.12
C GLY A 234 7.22 1.98 1.71
N SER A 235 6.63 0.89 1.21
CA SER A 235 6.79 0.45 -0.17
C SER A 235 5.91 1.28 -1.14
N GLN A 236 5.83 0.84 -2.39
CA GLN A 236 4.90 1.41 -3.37
C GLN A 236 3.46 0.90 -3.23
N LYS A 237 3.15 0.14 -2.17
CA LYS A 237 1.85 -0.50 -1.98
C LYS A 237 1.06 0.19 -0.86
N ILE A 238 -0.26 0.20 -1.02
CA ILE A 238 -1.20 0.36 0.07
C ILE A 238 -1.99 -0.94 0.15
N TRP A 239 -1.90 -1.61 1.28
CA TRP A 239 -2.55 -2.87 1.58
C TRP A 239 -3.98 -2.66 2.05
N PHE A 240 -4.89 -3.53 1.62
CA PHE A 240 -6.26 -3.57 2.08
C PHE A 240 -6.40 -4.67 3.12
N LEU A 241 -6.88 -4.31 4.31
CA LEU A 241 -7.14 -5.26 5.38
C LEU A 241 -8.65 -5.47 5.52
N ASP A 242 -9.03 -6.72 5.70
CA ASP A 242 -10.39 -7.11 6.07
C ASP A 242 -10.64 -6.70 7.54
N PRO A 243 -11.64 -5.87 7.86
CA PRO A 243 -11.88 -5.41 9.23
C PRO A 243 -12.36 -6.51 10.19
N GLN A 244 -12.77 -7.69 9.69
CA GLN A 244 -13.23 -8.79 10.54
C GLN A 244 -12.06 -9.59 11.11
N ASN A 245 -11.07 -9.90 10.28
CA ASN A 245 -9.92 -10.75 10.64
C ASN A 245 -8.56 -10.07 10.51
N LEU A 246 -8.53 -8.83 9.98
CA LEU A 246 -7.35 -7.97 9.80
C LEU A 246 -6.27 -8.57 8.88
N SER A 247 -6.66 -9.55 8.04
CA SER A 247 -5.78 -10.10 7.02
C SER A 247 -5.60 -9.14 5.84
N GLU A 248 -4.40 -9.16 5.25
CA GLU A 248 -4.10 -8.45 4.01
C GLU A 248 -4.72 -9.20 2.82
N VAL A 249 -5.85 -8.71 2.31
CA VAL A 249 -6.62 -9.37 1.23
C VAL A 249 -6.16 -8.98 -0.17
N SER A 250 -5.66 -7.76 -0.34
CA SER A 250 -5.16 -7.22 -1.61
C SER A 250 -4.36 -5.95 -1.41
N HIS A 251 -3.93 -5.32 -2.49
CA HIS A 251 -3.24 -4.02 -2.45
C HIS A 251 -3.43 -3.26 -3.76
N ILE A 252 -3.21 -1.96 -3.72
CA ILE A 252 -2.95 -1.12 -4.89
C ILE A 252 -1.48 -0.74 -4.93
N GLU A 253 -0.95 -0.49 -6.13
CA GLU A 253 0.40 0.05 -6.33
C GLU A 253 0.29 1.53 -6.75
N LEU A 254 1.12 2.37 -6.15
CA LEU A 254 1.05 3.81 -6.31
C LEU A 254 1.86 4.26 -7.52
N ALA A 255 1.19 4.88 -8.47
CA ALA A 255 1.82 5.34 -9.71
C ALA A 255 1.30 6.69 -10.18
N THR A 256 2.20 7.48 -10.75
CA THR A 256 1.86 8.56 -11.67
C THR A 256 1.83 8.01 -13.11
N ASN A 257 1.72 8.88 -14.08
CA ASN A 257 1.85 8.53 -15.50
C ASN A 257 3.28 8.16 -15.93
N LYS A 258 4.28 8.27 -15.04
CA LYS A 258 5.71 8.07 -15.36
C LYS A 258 6.40 7.04 -14.48
N SER A 259 6.03 6.93 -13.21
CA SER A 259 6.78 6.14 -12.24
C SER A 259 5.93 5.65 -11.07
N PHE A 260 6.38 4.60 -10.41
CA PHE A 260 5.89 4.16 -9.11
C PHE A 260 6.51 4.99 -8.00
N PHE A 261 5.77 5.15 -6.90
CA PHE A 261 6.20 5.91 -5.73
C PHE A 261 6.24 5.07 -4.47
N LYS A 262 7.23 5.35 -3.63
CA LYS A 262 7.48 4.72 -2.33
C LYS A 262 7.43 5.76 -1.21
N ASN A 263 7.69 5.32 0.00
CA ASN A 263 7.79 6.14 1.21
C ASN A 263 6.47 6.80 1.60
N THR A 264 5.35 6.14 1.26
CA THR A 264 4.03 6.53 1.72
C THR A 264 3.96 6.22 3.21
N ASN A 265 3.66 7.25 4.02
CA ASN A 265 3.64 7.16 5.48
C ASN A 265 2.21 7.29 6.01
N GLU A 266 1.93 8.26 6.85
CA GLU A 266 0.65 8.48 7.48
C GLU A 266 -0.43 8.78 6.44
N LEU A 267 -1.66 8.29 6.68
CA LEU A 267 -2.76 8.20 5.72
C LEU A 267 -4.05 8.77 6.28
N GLU A 268 -4.80 9.51 5.44
CA GLU A 268 -6.17 9.93 5.70
C GLU A 268 -7.07 9.68 4.49
N TYR A 269 -8.24 9.09 4.69
CA TYR A 269 -9.20 8.81 3.62
C TYR A 269 -10.33 9.83 3.57
N VAL A 270 -10.54 10.45 2.41
CA VAL A 270 -11.65 11.40 2.18
C VAL A 270 -12.25 11.17 0.80
N ASN A 271 -13.53 10.78 0.77
CA ASN A 271 -14.34 10.74 -0.47
C ASN A 271 -13.68 10.00 -1.65
N GLY A 272 -13.13 8.81 -1.43
CA GLY A 272 -12.51 8.00 -2.49
C GLY A 272 -11.03 8.29 -2.72
N LEU A 273 -10.47 9.27 -2.03
CA LEU A 273 -9.07 9.64 -2.10
C LEU A 273 -8.35 9.35 -0.79
N ILE A 274 -7.11 8.91 -0.88
CA ILE A 274 -6.19 8.77 0.26
C ILE A 274 -5.18 9.91 0.18
N TYR A 275 -5.14 10.72 1.23
CA TYR A 275 -4.13 11.74 1.45
C TYR A 275 -2.99 11.11 2.24
N ALA A 276 -1.81 11.07 1.67
CA ALA A 276 -0.69 10.31 2.22
C ALA A 276 0.55 11.16 2.40
N ASN A 277 1.04 11.27 3.62
CA ASN A 277 2.35 11.88 3.87
C ASN A 277 3.45 11.11 3.13
N VAL A 278 4.40 11.83 2.56
CA VAL A 278 5.59 11.25 1.94
C VAL A 278 6.77 11.41 2.89
N TYR A 279 7.31 10.31 3.39
CA TYR A 279 8.42 10.34 4.36
C TYR A 279 9.59 11.20 3.87
N GLN A 280 10.08 12.08 4.73
CA GLN A 280 11.14 13.07 4.48
C GLN A 280 10.81 14.12 3.39
N LYS A 281 9.53 14.32 3.05
CA LYS A 281 9.10 15.38 2.14
C LYS A 281 8.08 16.29 2.81
N GLU A 282 8.04 17.55 2.40
CA GLU A 282 7.01 18.51 2.81
C GLU A 282 5.80 18.43 1.85
N SER A 283 5.38 17.23 1.51
CA SER A 283 4.28 16.99 0.57
C SER A 283 3.40 15.83 0.98
N VAL A 284 2.14 15.90 0.55
CA VAL A 284 1.14 14.86 0.69
C VAL A 284 0.67 14.45 -0.70
N MET A 285 0.67 13.16 -1.00
CA MET A 285 0.08 12.61 -2.22
C MET A 285 -1.43 12.51 -2.06
N VAL A 286 -2.17 12.81 -3.12
CA VAL A 286 -3.61 12.56 -3.24
C VAL A 286 -3.77 11.37 -4.18
N ILE A 287 -4.21 10.25 -3.62
CA ILE A 287 -4.20 8.94 -4.27
C ILE A 287 -5.63 8.46 -4.45
N ASN A 288 -5.99 8.01 -5.64
CA ASN A 288 -7.24 7.29 -5.88
C ASN A 288 -7.22 5.94 -5.15
N ALA A 289 -8.11 5.76 -4.19
CA ALA A 289 -8.14 4.59 -3.30
C ALA A 289 -8.51 3.27 -4.02
N THR A 290 -8.99 3.33 -5.26
CA THR A 290 -9.34 2.17 -6.06
C THR A 290 -8.22 1.78 -7.02
N SER A 291 -7.68 2.75 -7.74
CA SER A 291 -6.72 2.48 -8.81
C SER A 291 -5.25 2.57 -8.36
N GLY A 292 -4.94 3.31 -7.30
CA GLY A 292 -3.57 3.65 -6.92
C GLY A 292 -2.96 4.79 -7.74
N ALA A 293 -3.75 5.46 -8.58
CA ALA A 293 -3.30 6.63 -9.31
C ALA A 293 -3.00 7.78 -8.34
N ILE A 294 -1.81 8.34 -8.43
CA ILE A 294 -1.48 9.60 -7.75
C ILE A 294 -2.07 10.72 -8.61
N GLU A 295 -3.25 11.20 -8.21
CA GLU A 295 -4.00 12.23 -8.93
C GLU A 295 -3.53 13.63 -8.58
N GLY A 296 -2.90 13.80 -7.40
CA GLY A 296 -2.44 15.10 -6.96
C GLY A 296 -1.27 15.05 -5.98
N VAL A 297 -0.63 16.20 -5.82
CA VAL A 297 0.39 16.44 -4.80
C VAL A 297 0.12 17.78 -4.14
N VAL A 298 -0.11 17.76 -2.82
CA VAL A 298 -0.22 18.97 -2.00
C VAL A 298 1.18 19.37 -1.54
N ASN A 299 1.60 20.58 -1.86
CA ASN A 299 2.89 21.11 -1.40
C ASN A 299 2.72 21.89 -0.10
N PHE A 300 3.22 21.35 0.99
CA PHE A 300 3.26 21.97 2.33
C PHE A 300 4.60 22.66 2.63
N ALA A 301 5.45 22.88 1.64
CA ALA A 301 6.72 23.57 1.82
C ALA A 301 6.53 24.92 2.52
N GLY A 302 7.34 25.16 3.55
CA GLY A 302 7.27 26.36 4.39
C GLY A 302 6.40 26.24 5.63
N LEU A 303 5.59 25.17 5.79
CA LEU A 303 4.79 24.96 7.00
C LEU A 303 5.70 24.74 8.23
N LYS A 304 6.77 23.95 8.07
CA LYS A 304 7.77 23.71 9.10
C LYS A 304 8.46 24.98 9.60
N LYS A 305 8.56 26.02 8.78
CA LYS A 305 9.13 27.32 9.19
C LYS A 305 8.24 28.13 10.13
N ARG A 306 6.97 27.71 10.32
CA ARG A 306 5.99 28.36 11.19
C ARG A 306 5.91 27.76 12.59
N VAL A 307 6.61 26.67 12.84
CA VAL A 307 6.75 26.05 14.17
C VAL A 307 8.02 26.57 14.87
N SER A 308 8.05 26.48 16.20
CA SER A 308 9.19 26.93 16.98
C SER A 308 10.42 26.06 16.69
N PRO A 309 11.56 26.65 16.34
CA PRO A 309 12.77 25.89 16.04
C PRO A 309 13.36 25.27 17.30
N HIS A 310 13.75 24.00 17.23
CA HIS A 310 14.49 23.30 18.29
C HIS A 310 15.26 22.11 17.68
N SER A 311 16.21 21.54 18.44
CA SER A 311 17.14 20.53 17.93
C SER A 311 16.51 19.20 17.52
N GLU A 312 15.34 18.86 18.05
CA GLU A 312 14.66 17.59 17.80
C GLU A 312 13.53 17.68 16.75
N ILE A 313 13.32 18.87 16.16
CA ILE A 313 12.25 19.05 15.16
C ILE A 313 12.48 18.16 13.95
N ASP A 314 11.49 17.34 13.60
CA ASP A 314 11.61 16.37 12.53
C ASP A 314 10.60 16.64 11.40
N VAL A 315 10.25 15.66 10.60
CA VAL A 315 9.52 15.81 9.35
C VAL A 315 8.03 16.06 9.55
N LEU A 316 7.41 16.62 8.51
CA LEU A 316 5.96 16.65 8.34
C LEU A 316 5.42 15.21 8.41
N ASN A 317 4.51 14.94 9.32
CA ASN A 317 3.77 13.69 9.43
C ASN A 317 2.54 13.86 10.32
N GLY A 318 1.39 13.40 9.85
CA GLY A 318 0.08 13.57 10.47
C GLY A 318 -0.82 14.47 9.63
N ILE A 319 -1.85 13.87 9.02
CA ILE A 319 -2.92 14.58 8.31
C ILE A 319 -4.25 13.95 8.69
N ALA A 320 -5.19 14.74 9.22
CA ALA A 320 -6.52 14.29 9.59
C ALA A 320 -7.59 15.22 9.02
N TYR A 321 -8.69 14.66 8.53
CA TYR A 321 -9.82 15.42 8.01
C TYR A 321 -10.91 15.58 9.06
N HIS A 322 -11.34 16.82 9.27
CA HIS A 322 -12.46 17.10 10.16
C HIS A 322 -13.77 17.21 9.36
N PRO A 323 -14.69 16.24 9.44
CA PRO A 323 -15.83 16.15 8.53
C PRO A 323 -16.81 17.32 8.64
N THR A 324 -17.07 17.81 9.87
CA THR A 324 -17.98 18.95 10.10
C THR A 324 -17.36 20.27 9.61
N ARG A 325 -16.06 20.47 9.81
CA ARG A 325 -15.34 21.70 9.40
C ARG A 325 -14.96 21.67 7.92
N LYS A 326 -14.90 20.48 7.31
CA LYS A 326 -14.46 20.24 5.93
C LYS A 326 -13.05 20.80 5.67
N THR A 327 -12.17 20.64 6.64
CA THR A 327 -10.77 21.10 6.63
C THR A 327 -9.85 19.96 7.03
N PHE A 328 -8.59 20.08 6.66
CA PHE A 328 -7.54 19.16 7.09
C PHE A 328 -6.75 19.77 8.25
N PHE A 329 -6.30 18.91 9.16
CA PHE A 329 -5.38 19.24 10.22
C PHE A 329 -4.04 18.58 9.94
N VAL A 330 -2.97 19.34 9.95
CA VAL A 330 -1.64 18.90 9.54
C VAL A 330 -0.63 19.28 10.60
N THR A 331 0.23 18.35 10.97
CA THR A 331 1.32 18.56 11.92
C THR A 331 2.60 17.85 11.48
N GLY A 332 3.58 17.75 12.34
CA GLY A 332 4.83 17.02 12.12
C GLY A 332 5.39 16.46 13.41
N LYS A 333 6.37 15.59 13.26
CA LYS A 333 7.08 14.96 14.37
C LYS A 333 7.84 16.01 15.18
N LYS A 334 7.54 16.07 16.48
CA LYS A 334 8.12 17.06 17.38
C LYS A 334 7.78 18.53 17.01
N TRP A 335 6.63 18.78 16.39
CA TRP A 335 6.14 20.12 16.13
C TRP A 335 5.31 20.63 17.32
N ASP A 336 5.46 21.93 17.67
CA ASP A 336 4.69 22.60 18.71
C ASP A 336 3.34 23.16 18.22
N LYS A 337 3.04 22.98 16.91
CA LYS A 337 1.82 23.48 16.26
C LYS A 337 1.21 22.45 15.34
N MET A 338 -0.12 22.50 15.29
CA MET A 338 -0.95 21.83 14.31
C MET A 338 -1.72 22.88 13.52
N PHE A 339 -1.80 22.71 12.20
CA PHE A 339 -2.40 23.68 11.29
C PHE A 339 -3.70 23.13 10.71
N GLU A 340 -4.79 23.87 10.89
CA GLU A 340 -6.02 23.64 10.14
C GLU A 340 -5.89 24.33 8.79
N VAL A 341 -6.07 23.57 7.70
CA VAL A 341 -5.85 24.05 6.35
C VAL A 341 -7.00 23.68 5.41
N ARG A 342 -7.22 24.50 4.39
CA ARG A 342 -7.93 24.12 3.16
C ARG A 342 -6.92 23.76 2.09
N ILE A 343 -7.17 22.66 1.40
CA ILE A 343 -6.37 22.23 0.25
C ILE A 343 -7.06 22.75 -1.00
N GLU A 344 -6.32 23.45 -1.86
CA GLU A 344 -6.82 24.14 -3.03
C GLU A 344 -5.99 23.78 -4.25
N LYS A 345 -6.62 23.64 -5.39
CA LYS A 345 -5.91 23.44 -6.65
C LYS A 345 -5.11 24.70 -6.98
N LYS A 346 -3.85 24.50 -7.39
CA LYS A 346 -2.94 25.59 -7.76
C LYS A 346 -3.24 26.14 -9.16
#